data_e9716bcb63c653040587c242c46b0ddb
#
_entry.id   e9716bcb63c653040587c242c46b0ddb
#
_cell.length_a   1.000
_cell.length_b   1.000
_cell.length_c   1.000
_cell.angle_alpha   90.00
_cell.angle_beta   90.00
_cell.angle_gamma   90.00
#
_symmetry.space_group_name_H-M   'P 1'
#
loop_
_entity.id
_entity.type
_entity.pdbx_description
1 polymer ?
#
loop_
_entity_poly.entity_id
_entity_poly.type
_entity_poly.pdbx_seq_one_letter_code
_entity_poly.pdbx_strand_id
1 'polypeptide(L)'
;MKPRKIRLFVKPWCGWCRQAMDWLAKHGIEYERLDVSADPKALDEMVRLSGQSLAPVIDVDGKVLADFGAEEIAEWWPRNVGGLDRVD
;
A
#
# COMPACT_ATOMS: atom_id res chain seq x y z
N MET A 1 -11.72 -11.55 -13.35
CA MET A 1 -11.47 -10.67 -12.64
C MET A 1 -10.70 -9.60 -13.18
N LYS A 2 -10.98 -8.44 -12.98
CA LYS A 2 -10.29 -7.42 -13.44
C LYS A 2 -9.20 -7.04 -12.64
N PRO A 3 -8.08 -6.66 -13.18
CA PRO A 3 -6.96 -6.22 -12.40
C PRO A 3 -7.33 -4.96 -11.62
N ARG A 4 -6.76 -4.85 -10.47
CA ARG A 4 -6.89 -3.66 -9.66
C ARG A 4 -5.70 -2.77 -9.86
N LYS A 5 -5.91 -1.47 -9.70
CA LYS A 5 -4.80 -0.55 -9.70
C LYS A 5 -4.36 -0.38 -8.26
N ILE A 6 -3.17 -0.89 -7.95
CA ILE A 6 -2.63 -0.86 -6.59
C ILE A 6 -1.32 -0.11 -6.62
N ARG A 7 -1.23 0.94 -5.82
CA ARG A 7 -0.02 1.75 -5.70
C ARG A 7 0.41 1.77 -4.25
N LEU A 8 1.70 1.53 -4.01
CA LEU A 8 2.26 1.57 -2.67
C LEU A 8 3.31 2.66 -2.62
N PHE A 9 3.08 3.66 -1.78
CA PHE A 9 4.00 4.78 -1.61
C PHE A 9 4.91 4.48 -0.44
N VAL A 10 6.22 4.49 -0.66
CA VAL A 10 7.20 4.05 0.32
C VAL A 10 8.36 5.02 0.42
N LYS A 11 9.15 4.86 1.48
CA LYS A 11 10.42 5.55 1.64
C LYS A 11 11.50 4.49 1.85
N PRO A 12 12.75 4.77 1.45
CA PRO A 12 13.83 3.83 1.75
C PRO A 12 14.04 3.79 3.26
N TRP A 13 14.58 2.71 3.73
CA TRP A 13 14.89 2.50 5.14
C TRP A 13 13.70 2.68 6.07
N CYS A 14 12.54 2.33 5.61
CA CYS A 14 11.32 2.40 6.40
C CYS A 14 10.91 0.98 6.78
N GLY A 15 10.96 0.68 8.06
CA GLY A 15 10.61 -0.66 8.54
C GLY A 15 9.17 -1.04 8.26
N TRP A 16 8.27 -0.07 8.43
CA TRP A 16 6.86 -0.30 8.16
C TRP A 16 6.61 -0.52 6.66
N CYS A 17 7.36 0.20 5.81
CA CYS A 17 7.27 -0.01 4.37
C CYS A 17 7.72 -1.41 3.99
N ARG A 18 8.78 -1.90 4.65
CA ARG A 18 9.26 -3.24 4.42
C ARG A 18 8.20 -4.27 4.80
N GLN A 19 7.55 -4.06 5.95
CA GLN A 19 6.47 -4.94 6.36
C GLN A 19 5.34 -4.97 5.35
N ALA A 20 4.98 -3.82 4.82
CA ALA A 20 3.92 -3.74 3.83
C ALA A 20 4.29 -4.48 2.56
N MET A 21 5.52 -4.29 2.09
CA MET A 21 5.97 -4.96 0.88
C MET A 21 6.05 -6.46 1.06
N ASP A 22 6.54 -6.91 2.23
CA ASP A 22 6.61 -8.34 2.51
C ASP A 22 5.22 -8.97 2.58
N TRP A 23 4.27 -8.28 3.18
CA TRP A 23 2.91 -8.78 3.27
C TRP A 23 2.28 -8.93 1.90
N LEU A 24 2.47 -7.92 1.04
CA LEU A 24 1.93 -7.98 -0.32
C LEU A 24 2.57 -9.12 -1.12
N ALA A 25 3.88 -9.29 -0.98
CA ALA A 25 4.58 -10.36 -1.67
C ALA A 25 4.10 -11.72 -1.19
N LYS A 26 3.91 -11.87 0.11
CA LYS A 26 3.46 -13.13 0.68
C LYS A 26 2.08 -13.54 0.15
N HIS A 27 1.24 -12.57 -0.13
CA HIS A 27 -0.09 -12.84 -0.64
C HIS A 27 -0.18 -12.77 -2.16
N GLY A 28 0.95 -12.66 -2.85
CA GLY A 28 0.98 -12.68 -4.30
C GLY A 28 0.32 -11.47 -4.95
N ILE A 29 0.30 -10.34 -4.26
CA ILE A 29 -0.36 -9.14 -4.74
C ILE A 29 0.66 -8.27 -5.47
N GLU A 30 0.38 -7.97 -6.73
CA GLU A 30 1.24 -7.10 -7.52
C GLU A 30 0.80 -5.66 -7.36
N TYR A 31 1.75 -4.76 -7.38
CA TYR A 31 1.48 -3.35 -7.16
C TYR A 31 2.59 -2.50 -7.77
N GLU A 32 2.29 -1.23 -7.95
CA GLU A 32 3.27 -0.27 -8.40
C GLU A 32 3.91 0.38 -7.16
N ARG A 33 5.24 0.30 -7.07
CA ARG A 33 5.95 0.87 -5.94
C ARG A 33 6.43 2.27 -6.30
N LEU A 34 6.11 3.24 -5.44
CA LEU A 34 6.46 4.64 -5.68
C LEU A 34 7.29 5.14 -4.50
N ASP A 35 8.52 5.57 -4.78
CA ASP A 35 9.43 6.07 -3.75
C ASP A 35 9.23 7.58 -3.61
N VAL A 36 8.59 7.98 -2.52
CA VAL A 36 8.23 9.38 -2.34
C VAL A 36 9.43 10.25 -1.93
N SER A 37 10.54 9.62 -1.55
CA SER A 37 11.74 10.39 -1.25
C SER A 37 12.50 10.77 -2.51
N ALA A 38 12.28 10.05 -3.60
CA ALA A 38 12.97 10.29 -4.85
C ALA A 38 12.11 11.04 -5.87
N ASP A 39 10.79 11.02 -5.69
CA ASP A 39 9.88 11.57 -6.67
C ASP A 39 8.90 12.53 -6.01
N PRO A 40 9.10 13.84 -6.19
CA PRO A 40 8.20 14.82 -5.56
C PRO A 40 6.74 14.67 -5.98
N LYS A 41 6.49 14.20 -7.20
CA LYS A 41 5.12 14.00 -7.64
C LYS A 41 4.47 12.85 -6.88
N ALA A 42 5.24 11.82 -6.57
CA ALA A 42 4.71 10.71 -5.78
C ALA A 42 4.40 11.17 -4.36
N LEU A 43 5.24 12.01 -3.78
CA LEU A 43 4.98 12.56 -2.46
C LEU A 43 3.71 13.40 -2.45
N ASP A 44 3.55 14.26 -3.45
CA ASP A 44 2.34 15.09 -3.54
C ASP A 44 1.10 14.22 -3.65
N GLU A 45 1.17 13.16 -4.43
CA GLU A 45 0.05 12.26 -4.61
C GLU A 45 -0.29 11.53 -3.31
N MET A 46 0.74 11.07 -2.59
CA MET A 46 0.54 10.40 -1.32
C MET A 46 -0.17 11.32 -0.33
N VAL A 47 0.27 12.57 -0.25
CA VAL A 47 -0.34 13.53 0.67
C VAL A 47 -1.77 13.84 0.25
N ARG A 48 -2.00 13.97 -1.05
CA ARG A 48 -3.33 14.26 -1.55
C ARG A 48 -4.30 13.13 -1.21
N LEU A 49 -3.84 11.89 -1.34
CA LEU A 49 -4.70 10.73 -1.10
C LEU A 49 -4.93 10.48 0.39
N SER A 50 -3.90 10.68 1.20
CA SER A 50 -3.96 10.25 2.60
C SER A 50 -4.08 11.38 3.61
N GLY A 51 -3.84 12.62 3.17
CA GLY A 51 -3.90 13.77 4.07
C GLY A 51 -2.73 13.86 5.03
N GLN A 52 -1.66 13.08 4.79
CA GLN A 52 -0.51 13.10 5.68
C GLN A 52 0.73 12.60 4.90
N SER A 53 1.90 12.67 5.50
CA SER A 53 3.13 12.39 4.80
C SER A 53 3.92 11.20 5.36
N LEU A 54 3.29 10.36 6.17
CA LEU A 54 3.97 9.19 6.70
C LEU A 54 3.76 7.99 5.78
N ALA A 55 4.84 7.28 5.52
CA ALA A 55 4.79 6.07 4.70
C ALA A 55 4.73 4.84 5.60
N PRO A 56 4.21 3.73 5.10
CA PRO A 56 3.69 3.54 3.77
C PRO A 56 2.25 4.00 3.62
N VAL A 57 1.85 4.26 2.38
CA VAL A 57 0.46 4.52 2.03
C VAL A 57 0.12 3.60 0.88
N ILE A 58 -1.00 2.91 0.96
CA ILE A 58 -1.45 2.07 -0.15
C ILE A 58 -2.77 2.60 -0.68
N ASP A 59 -2.88 2.62 -2.00
CA ASP A 59 -4.09 3.03 -2.70
C ASP A 59 -4.54 1.87 -3.56
N VAL A 60 -5.70 1.32 -3.27
CA VAL A 60 -6.28 0.21 -4.03
C VAL A 60 -7.57 0.71 -4.65
N ASP A 61 -7.48 1.12 -5.91
CA ASP A 61 -8.66 1.60 -6.66
C ASP A 61 -9.37 2.73 -5.90
N GLY A 62 -8.61 3.61 -5.29
CA GLY A 62 -9.17 4.76 -4.55
C GLY A 62 -9.40 4.54 -3.07
N LYS A 63 -9.24 3.30 -2.59
CA LYS A 63 -9.34 3.03 -1.15
C LYS A 63 -7.95 3.10 -0.56
N VAL A 64 -7.78 3.90 0.48
CA VAL A 64 -6.48 4.27 0.98
C VAL A 64 -6.28 3.85 2.42
N LEU A 65 -5.12 3.28 2.71
CA LEU A 65 -4.67 3.00 4.08
C LEU A 65 -3.32 3.68 4.25
N ALA A 66 -3.16 4.42 5.34
CA ALA A 66 -1.94 5.20 5.56
C ALA A 66 -1.27 4.81 6.87
N ASP A 67 0.05 4.93 6.89
CA ASP A 67 0.85 4.76 8.11
C ASP A 67 0.56 3.41 8.77
N PHE A 68 0.87 2.34 8.06
CA PHE A 68 0.47 1.01 8.49
C PHE A 68 1.64 0.03 8.44
N GLY A 69 1.45 -1.11 9.11
CA GLY A 69 2.36 -2.23 9.01
C GLY A 69 1.59 -3.48 8.61
N ALA A 70 2.21 -4.64 8.78
CA ALA A 70 1.62 -5.90 8.32
C ALA A 70 0.31 -6.20 9.02
N GLU A 71 0.21 -5.90 10.32
CA GLU A 71 -1.01 -6.22 11.05
C GLU A 71 -2.18 -5.37 10.57
N GLU A 72 -1.93 -4.11 10.35
CA GLU A 72 -2.99 -3.20 9.94
C GLU A 72 -3.51 -3.54 8.55
N ILE A 73 -2.61 -3.85 7.61
CA ILE A 73 -3.06 -4.17 6.26
C ILE A 73 -3.77 -5.52 6.23
N ALA A 74 -3.34 -6.46 7.08
CA ALA A 74 -4.00 -7.76 7.14
C ALA A 74 -5.45 -7.64 7.59
N GLU A 75 -5.73 -6.68 8.47
CA GLU A 75 -7.08 -6.46 8.92
C GLU A 75 -7.88 -5.59 7.95
N TRP A 76 -7.23 -4.60 7.36
CA TRP A 76 -7.87 -3.64 6.47
C TRP A 76 -8.28 -4.27 5.13
N TRP A 77 -7.42 -5.14 4.60
CA TRP A 77 -7.60 -5.68 3.24
C TRP A 77 -8.92 -6.42 3.06
N PRO A 78 -9.26 -7.40 3.90
CA PRO A 78 -10.52 -8.14 3.68
C PRO A 78 -11.76 -7.26 3.83
N ARG A 79 -11.66 -6.21 4.61
CA ARG A 79 -12.81 -5.32 4.83
C ARG A 79 -13.00 -4.33 3.70
N ASN A 80 -11.93 -3.96 3.03
CA ASN A 80 -11.97 -2.89 2.03
C ASN A 80 -11.74 -3.37 0.62
N VAL A 81 -10.98 -4.42 0.43
CA VAL A 81 -10.62 -4.92 -0.87
C VAL A 81 -11.20 -6.30 -1.12
N GLY A 82 -11.04 -7.20 -0.17
CA GLY A 82 -11.51 -8.57 -0.31
C GLY A 82 -10.60 -9.40 -1.18
N GLY A 83 -10.97 -10.62 -1.41
CA GLY A 83 -10.31 -11.47 -2.39
C GLY A 83 -9.01 -12.11 -2.01
N LEU A 84 -8.63 -12.08 -0.73
CA LEU A 84 -7.40 -12.66 -0.33
C LEU A 84 -7.46 -14.13 -0.26
N ASP A 85 -8.56 -14.55 0.11
CA ASP A 85 -8.69 -15.88 0.43
C ASP A 85 -8.90 -16.75 -0.67
N ARG A 86 -8.75 -16.58 -1.39
CA ARG A 86 -8.89 -17.41 -2.13
C ARG A 86 -8.08 -18.14 -2.20
N VAL A 87 -7.63 -18.39 -1.96
CA VAL A 87 -6.83 -19.02 -1.94
C VAL A 87 -6.82 -20.01 -1.71
N ASP A 88 -7.15 -20.23 -1.60
CA ASP A 88 -7.19 -21.05 -1.38
C ASP A 88 -7.25 -21.53 -1.67
#